data_c3e770c0787502d8905738451ec19613
#
_entry.id   c3e770c0787502d8905738451ec19613
#
_cell.length_a   1.000
_cell.length_b   1.000
_cell.length_c   1.000
_cell.angle_alpha   90.00
_cell.angle_beta   90.00
_cell.angle_gamma   90.00
#
_symmetry.space_group_name_H-M   'P 1'
#
loop_
_entity.id
_entity.type
_entity.pdbx_description
1 polymer ?
#
loop_
_entity_poly.entity_id
_entity_poly.type
_entity_poly.pdbx_seq_one_letter_code
_entity_poly.pdbx_strand_id
1 'polypeptide(L)'
;LTGERPVSGCAKTAKLHFTGDRPAGLRCPDCPEYRTCAESSYVVKNILKEDVQGDWCCFAKDTGNQDGASVIFTTASGMLVSYNQNFVVKKNAGRRGARLIGTKGSAEFDFYTAEIRRDDYLSPQTVTHKFTFPAGMHFGGDEQLALDFLRVLDGGEAQSDLAAGLVSAASCLAARQAAEEGRFVPVEY
;
A
#
# COMPACT_ATOMS: atom_id res chain seq x y z
N LEU A 1 -12.52 -7.62 -1.71
CA LEU A 1 -12.61 -8.17 -3.07
C LEU A 1 -13.16 -9.60 -3.06
N THR A 2 -12.62 -10.51 -2.25
CA THR A 2 -13.02 -11.92 -2.20
C THR A 2 -14.00 -12.23 -1.06
N GLY A 3 -14.14 -11.36 -0.06
CA GLY A 3 -14.90 -11.60 1.15
C GLY A 3 -14.25 -12.55 2.15
N GLU A 4 -13.08 -13.09 1.82
CA GLU A 4 -12.36 -14.02 2.70
C GLU A 4 -11.41 -13.29 3.65
N ARG A 5 -11.20 -13.89 4.82
CA ARG A 5 -10.28 -13.38 5.84
C ARG A 5 -8.99 -14.21 5.86
N PRO A 6 -7.82 -13.58 5.98
CA PRO A 6 -6.58 -14.30 6.24
C PRO A 6 -6.65 -15.08 7.55
N VAL A 7 -6.10 -16.28 7.59
CA VAL A 7 -6.02 -17.11 8.82
C VAL A 7 -4.58 -17.28 9.29
N SER A 8 -3.61 -17.16 8.41
CA SER A 8 -2.19 -17.16 8.77
C SER A 8 -1.37 -16.33 7.80
N GLY A 9 -0.23 -15.83 8.25
CA GLY A 9 0.68 -15.06 7.43
C GLY A 9 2.14 -15.31 7.73
N CYS A 10 2.98 -15.12 6.72
CA CYS A 10 4.43 -15.06 6.82
C CYS A 10 4.93 -13.80 6.13
N ALA A 11 5.92 -13.14 6.69
CA ALA A 11 6.43 -11.90 6.15
C ALA A 11 7.95 -11.79 6.25
N LYS A 12 8.51 -10.99 5.34
CA LYS A 12 9.87 -10.50 5.42
C LYS A 12 9.88 -9.01 5.15
N THR A 13 10.61 -8.28 5.98
CA THR A 13 10.79 -6.84 5.81
C THR A 13 12.27 -6.52 5.60
N ALA A 14 12.52 -5.38 4.99
CA ALA A 14 13.87 -4.90 4.72
C ALA A 14 13.97 -3.40 4.93
N LYS A 15 15.16 -2.94 5.31
CA LYS A 15 15.55 -1.54 5.38
C LYS A 15 16.89 -1.41 4.68
N LEU A 16 16.84 -1.36 3.33
CA LEU A 16 18.02 -1.45 2.47
C LEU A 16 18.46 -0.10 1.91
N HIS A 17 17.52 0.79 1.66
CA HIS A 17 17.78 2.13 1.12
C HIS A 17 17.79 3.18 2.24
N PHE A 18 16.76 3.21 3.08
CA PHE A 18 16.67 4.12 4.22
C PHE A 18 17.36 3.54 5.44
N THR A 19 18.67 3.40 5.37
CA THR A 19 19.50 2.59 6.26
C THR A 19 19.58 3.08 7.70
N GLY A 20 19.26 4.36 7.97
CA GLY A 20 19.34 4.93 9.32
C GLY A 20 20.77 5.22 9.77
N ASP A 21 21.62 5.64 8.86
CA ASP A 21 23.05 5.97 9.08
C ASP A 21 23.28 7.44 9.46
N ARG A 22 22.25 8.28 9.40
CA ARG A 22 22.31 9.70 9.73
C ARG A 22 21.81 9.99 11.15
N PRO A 23 22.20 11.15 11.75
CA PRO A 23 21.78 11.50 13.09
C PRO A 23 20.27 11.46 13.28
N ALA A 24 19.82 11.00 14.45
CA ALA A 24 18.41 11.06 14.85
C ALA A 24 17.93 12.51 14.88
N GLY A 25 16.67 12.74 14.49
CA GLY A 25 16.06 14.06 14.44
C GLY A 25 16.56 14.98 13.33
N LEU A 26 17.44 14.51 12.44
CA LEU A 26 17.94 15.32 11.33
C LEU A 26 16.79 15.75 10.41
N ARG A 27 16.79 17.03 10.06
CA ARG A 27 15.86 17.59 9.08
C ARG A 27 16.58 17.91 7.78
N CYS A 28 15.86 17.80 6.66
CA CYS A 28 16.40 18.07 5.33
C CYS A 28 17.08 19.47 5.21
N PRO A 29 16.47 20.57 5.69
CA PRO A 29 17.11 21.90 5.64
C PRO A 29 18.45 22.00 6.40
N ASP A 30 18.64 21.18 7.44
CA ASP A 30 19.85 21.19 8.27
C ASP A 30 20.93 20.23 7.74
N CYS A 31 20.62 19.49 6.67
CA CYS A 31 21.52 18.53 6.06
C CYS A 31 22.42 19.20 5.01
N PRO A 32 23.75 18.98 5.01
CA PRO A 32 24.64 19.53 4.00
C PRO A 32 24.31 19.07 2.59
N GLU A 33 23.66 17.91 2.44
CA GLU A 33 23.22 17.37 1.16
C GLU A 33 21.79 17.79 0.76
N TYR A 34 21.21 18.77 1.44
CA TYR A 34 19.82 19.21 1.22
C TYR A 34 19.46 19.43 -0.25
N ARG A 35 20.38 20.01 -1.03
CA ARG A 35 20.15 20.36 -2.44
C ARG A 35 20.47 19.23 -3.42
N THR A 36 21.14 18.18 -2.99
CA THR A 36 21.65 17.09 -3.86
C THR A 36 21.06 15.72 -3.54
N CYS A 37 20.61 15.51 -2.30
CA CYS A 37 19.99 14.26 -1.89
C CYS A 37 18.66 14.05 -2.61
N ALA A 38 18.52 12.94 -3.32
CA ALA A 38 17.31 12.61 -4.11
C ALA A 38 16.03 12.49 -3.24
N GLU A 39 16.19 12.23 -1.95
CA GLU A 39 15.06 12.09 -1.00
C GLU A 39 14.78 13.39 -0.24
N SER A 40 15.56 14.44 -0.44
CA SER A 40 15.33 15.69 0.28
C SER A 40 14.06 16.38 -0.17
N SER A 41 13.41 17.07 0.77
CA SER A 41 12.25 17.91 0.47
C SER A 41 12.55 18.96 -0.61
N TYR A 42 13.79 19.42 -0.72
CA TYR A 42 14.19 20.35 -1.79
C TYR A 42 14.15 19.68 -3.18
N VAL A 43 14.78 18.51 -3.32
CA VAL A 43 14.84 17.80 -4.62
C VAL A 43 13.48 17.28 -5.02
N VAL A 44 12.73 16.69 -4.08
CA VAL A 44 11.36 16.20 -4.32
C VAL A 44 10.47 17.33 -4.85
N LYS A 45 10.44 18.49 -4.17
CA LYS A 45 9.60 19.62 -4.56
C LYS A 45 10.09 20.33 -5.83
N ASN A 46 11.39 20.64 -5.90
CA ASN A 46 11.89 21.57 -6.92
C ASN A 46 12.36 20.88 -8.20
N ILE A 47 12.86 19.65 -8.11
CA ILE A 47 13.40 18.89 -9.24
C ILE A 47 12.41 17.82 -9.71
N LEU A 48 11.90 17.00 -8.80
CA LEU A 48 10.97 15.93 -9.14
C LEU A 48 9.54 16.45 -9.39
N LYS A 49 9.20 17.63 -8.84
CA LYS A 49 7.85 18.23 -8.91
C LYS A 49 6.78 17.33 -8.27
N GLU A 50 7.11 16.72 -7.17
CA GLU A 50 6.23 15.88 -6.36
C GLU A 50 5.91 16.54 -5.02
N ASP A 51 4.84 16.08 -4.37
CA ASP A 51 4.44 16.56 -3.05
C ASP A 51 5.42 16.10 -1.97
N VAL A 52 5.75 17.01 -1.07
CA VAL A 52 6.67 16.77 0.02
C VAL A 52 5.90 16.25 1.23
N GLN A 53 6.31 15.10 1.74
CA GLN A 53 5.73 14.48 2.94
C GLN A 53 6.36 14.99 4.26
N GLY A 54 7.02 16.15 4.21
CA GLY A 54 7.69 16.77 5.33
C GLY A 54 9.21 16.90 5.13
N ASP A 55 9.89 17.36 6.18
CA ASP A 55 11.33 17.66 6.14
C ASP A 55 12.20 16.71 6.96
N TRP A 56 11.63 15.64 7.51
CA TRP A 56 12.38 14.64 8.25
C TRP A 56 13.29 13.85 7.32
N CYS A 57 14.53 13.62 7.75
CA CYS A 57 15.48 12.83 6.98
C CYS A 57 15.10 11.34 7.02
N CYS A 58 14.76 10.75 5.87
CA CYS A 58 14.44 9.34 5.78
C CYS A 58 15.62 8.39 6.07
N PHE A 59 16.86 8.89 6.06
CA PHE A 59 18.05 8.17 6.45
C PHE A 59 18.43 8.35 7.93
N ALA A 60 17.62 9.05 8.73
CA ALA A 60 17.90 9.25 10.13
C ALA A 60 17.74 7.94 10.94
N LYS A 61 18.49 7.78 12.03
CA LYS A 61 18.48 6.60 12.90
C LYS A 61 17.10 6.31 13.51
N ASP A 62 16.31 7.36 13.71
CA ASP A 62 14.96 7.30 14.27
C ASP A 62 13.86 7.11 13.21
N THR A 63 14.21 6.95 11.94
CA THR A 63 13.27 6.49 10.92
C THR A 63 12.88 5.06 11.23
N GLY A 64 11.68 4.85 11.78
CA GLY A 64 11.22 3.56 12.29
C GLY A 64 10.68 2.60 11.21
N ASN A 65 10.37 3.09 10.00
CA ASN A 65 9.71 2.30 8.97
C ASN A 65 10.69 1.48 8.13
N GLN A 66 10.22 0.33 7.70
CA GLN A 66 10.89 -0.50 6.69
C GLN A 66 10.66 0.11 5.30
N ASP A 67 11.62 -0.04 4.39
CA ASP A 67 11.50 0.44 3.01
C ASP A 67 10.98 -0.61 2.02
N GLY A 68 10.98 -1.87 2.44
CA GLY A 68 10.43 -2.97 1.68
C GLY A 68 9.78 -4.02 2.56
N ALA A 69 8.70 -4.62 2.08
CA ALA A 69 8.03 -5.76 2.72
C ALA A 69 7.46 -6.71 1.68
N SER A 70 7.53 -8.01 1.98
CA SER A 70 6.83 -9.07 1.26
C SER A 70 6.10 -9.94 2.25
N VAL A 71 4.81 -10.16 2.00
CA VAL A 71 3.92 -10.91 2.90
C VAL A 71 3.16 -11.94 2.08
N ILE A 72 2.99 -13.12 2.64
CA ILE A 72 2.10 -14.16 2.13
C ILE A 72 1.06 -14.44 3.20
N PHE A 73 -0.22 -14.36 2.83
CA PHE A 73 -1.33 -14.82 3.67
C PHE A 73 -2.02 -16.02 3.05
N THR A 74 -2.60 -16.84 3.92
CA THR A 74 -3.49 -17.94 3.56
C THR A 74 -4.86 -17.66 4.14
N THR A 75 -5.94 -17.96 3.40
CA THR A 75 -7.32 -17.91 3.90
C THR A 75 -7.81 -19.30 4.31
N ALA A 76 -8.98 -19.37 4.94
CA ALA A 76 -9.58 -20.64 5.35
C ALA A 76 -9.90 -21.57 4.15
N SER A 77 -10.19 -21.01 2.99
CA SER A 77 -10.40 -21.78 1.75
C SER A 77 -9.10 -22.27 1.10
N GLY A 78 -7.94 -21.86 1.61
CA GLY A 78 -6.63 -22.14 1.03
C GLY A 78 -6.19 -21.14 -0.06
N MET A 79 -6.94 -20.05 -0.30
CA MET A 79 -6.51 -19.00 -1.21
C MET A 79 -5.22 -18.36 -0.69
N LEU A 80 -4.27 -18.14 -1.58
CA LEU A 80 -3.01 -17.45 -1.29
C LEU A 80 -3.10 -15.99 -1.70
N VAL A 81 -2.63 -15.11 -0.81
CA VAL A 81 -2.48 -13.69 -1.06
C VAL A 81 -1.01 -13.33 -0.92
N SER A 82 -0.41 -12.77 -1.96
CA SER A 82 0.94 -12.20 -1.93
C SER A 82 0.85 -10.68 -1.94
N TYR A 83 1.43 -10.03 -0.95
CA TYR A 83 1.49 -8.57 -0.85
C TYR A 83 2.94 -8.11 -0.86
N ASN A 84 3.22 -7.12 -1.69
CA ASN A 84 4.54 -6.49 -1.75
C ASN A 84 4.41 -4.99 -1.58
N GLN A 85 5.32 -4.42 -0.80
CA GLN A 85 5.41 -2.99 -0.55
C GLN A 85 6.85 -2.52 -0.75
N ASN A 86 7.02 -1.36 -1.39
CA ASN A 86 8.31 -0.75 -1.61
C ASN A 86 8.17 0.77 -1.62
N PHE A 87 9.00 1.46 -0.85
CA PHE A 87 8.98 2.92 -0.74
C PHE A 87 10.11 3.62 -1.51
N VAL A 88 10.98 2.88 -2.20
CA VAL A 88 12.07 3.49 -2.98
C VAL A 88 11.69 3.78 -4.42
N VAL A 89 10.58 3.21 -4.91
CA VAL A 89 10.07 3.48 -6.26
C VAL A 89 9.53 4.89 -6.39
N LYS A 90 9.78 5.51 -7.55
CA LYS A 90 9.39 6.89 -7.82
C LYS A 90 8.69 6.99 -9.18
N LYS A 91 7.83 8.02 -9.29
CA LYS A 91 7.16 8.38 -10.54
C LYS A 91 6.46 7.20 -11.20
N ASN A 92 6.64 7.07 -12.51
CA ASN A 92 5.97 6.07 -13.35
C ASN A 92 6.38 4.61 -13.03
N ALA A 93 7.39 4.38 -12.18
CA ALA A 93 7.71 3.05 -11.67
C ALA A 93 6.80 2.59 -10.53
N GLY A 94 6.10 3.53 -9.88
CA GLY A 94 5.12 3.22 -8.84
C GLY A 94 3.95 2.42 -9.38
N ARG A 95 3.49 1.45 -8.61
CA ARG A 95 2.28 0.67 -8.87
C ARG A 95 1.47 0.54 -7.60
N ARG A 96 0.14 0.66 -7.73
CA ARG A 96 -0.79 0.45 -6.63
C ARG A 96 -2.03 -0.25 -7.15
N GLY A 97 -2.09 -1.54 -6.94
CA GLY A 97 -3.18 -2.34 -7.49
C GLY A 97 -3.12 -3.78 -7.00
N ALA A 98 -3.85 -4.64 -7.65
CA ALA A 98 -3.82 -6.07 -7.40
C ALA A 98 -4.09 -6.87 -8.67
N ARG A 99 -3.58 -8.10 -8.70
CA ARG A 99 -3.92 -9.12 -9.68
C ARG A 99 -4.63 -10.27 -8.98
N LEU A 100 -5.81 -10.60 -9.47
CA LEU A 100 -6.64 -11.71 -9.03
C LEU A 100 -6.54 -12.84 -10.07
N ILE A 101 -6.27 -14.05 -9.61
CA ILE A 101 -6.18 -15.24 -10.48
C ILE A 101 -7.22 -16.23 -9.98
N GLY A 102 -8.21 -16.50 -10.80
CA GLY A 102 -9.26 -17.48 -10.55
C GLY A 102 -9.18 -18.66 -11.50
N THR A 103 -10.11 -19.58 -11.39
CA THR A 103 -10.18 -20.78 -12.26
C THR A 103 -10.75 -20.51 -13.65
N LYS A 104 -11.43 -19.37 -13.86
CA LYS A 104 -12.08 -19.01 -15.13
C LYS A 104 -11.38 -17.87 -15.86
N GLY A 105 -10.49 -17.13 -15.17
CA GLY A 105 -9.83 -15.97 -15.72
C GLY A 105 -8.97 -15.25 -14.69
N SER A 106 -8.39 -14.16 -15.10
CA SER A 106 -7.65 -13.23 -14.22
C SER A 106 -8.17 -11.80 -14.39
N ALA A 107 -8.03 -11.01 -13.34
CA ALA A 107 -8.28 -9.58 -13.37
C ALA A 107 -7.11 -8.85 -12.71
N GLU A 108 -6.70 -7.73 -13.29
CA GLU A 108 -5.67 -6.86 -12.77
C GLU A 108 -6.18 -5.43 -12.76
N PHE A 109 -5.89 -4.69 -11.70
CA PHE A 109 -6.16 -3.26 -11.67
C PHE A 109 -4.95 -2.50 -11.14
N ASP A 110 -4.80 -1.27 -11.60
CA ASP A 110 -3.78 -0.34 -11.16
C ASP A 110 -4.40 1.06 -11.01
N PHE A 111 -4.31 1.63 -9.83
CA PHE A 111 -4.85 2.96 -9.53
C PHE A 111 -4.14 4.07 -10.30
N TYR A 112 -2.82 3.94 -10.58
CA TYR A 112 -2.07 4.99 -11.26
C TYR A 112 -2.36 5.04 -12.76
N THR A 113 -2.70 3.92 -13.38
CA THR A 113 -3.12 3.88 -14.79
C THR A 113 -4.62 4.02 -14.95
N ALA A 114 -5.40 3.93 -13.87
CA ALA A 114 -6.86 3.93 -13.87
C ALA A 114 -7.45 2.85 -14.80
N GLU A 115 -6.87 1.66 -14.79
CA GLU A 115 -7.25 0.56 -15.66
C GLU A 115 -7.63 -0.69 -14.86
N ILE A 116 -8.65 -1.40 -15.34
CA ILE A 116 -8.92 -2.80 -14.99
C ILE A 116 -8.81 -3.62 -16.26
N ARG A 117 -7.93 -4.60 -16.24
CA ARG A 117 -7.77 -5.60 -17.29
C ARG A 117 -8.35 -6.92 -16.82
N ARG A 118 -9.14 -7.57 -17.69
CA ARG A 118 -9.69 -8.91 -17.49
C ARG A 118 -9.32 -9.81 -18.65
N ASP A 119 -8.79 -10.98 -18.33
CA ASP A 119 -8.50 -12.07 -19.26
C ASP A 119 -9.38 -13.27 -18.91
N ASP A 120 -10.13 -13.77 -19.86
CA ASP A 120 -10.97 -14.98 -19.76
C ASP A 120 -10.20 -16.16 -20.33
N TYR A 121 -10.10 -17.28 -19.60
CA TYR A 121 -9.30 -18.42 -20.06
C TYR A 121 -9.95 -19.21 -21.19
N LEU A 122 -11.26 -19.11 -21.36
CA LEU A 122 -12.01 -19.80 -22.41
C LEU A 122 -12.31 -18.90 -23.60
N SER A 123 -11.87 -17.66 -23.58
CA SER A 123 -12.03 -16.69 -24.66
C SER A 123 -10.66 -16.10 -25.02
N PRO A 124 -10.36 -15.90 -26.32
CA PRO A 124 -9.13 -15.20 -26.73
C PRO A 124 -9.19 -13.68 -26.46
N GLN A 125 -10.25 -13.19 -25.81
CA GLN A 125 -10.47 -11.75 -25.61
C GLN A 125 -9.85 -11.27 -24.30
N THR A 126 -9.11 -10.18 -24.38
CA THR A 126 -8.73 -9.33 -23.26
C THR A 126 -9.64 -8.11 -23.25
N VAL A 127 -10.26 -7.83 -22.13
CA VAL A 127 -11.08 -6.63 -21.94
C VAL A 127 -10.35 -5.67 -21.01
N THR A 128 -10.15 -4.43 -21.46
CA THR A 128 -9.58 -3.36 -20.65
C THR A 128 -10.63 -2.27 -20.47
N HIS A 129 -10.90 -1.95 -19.19
CA HIS A 129 -11.72 -0.80 -18.80
C HIS A 129 -10.81 0.31 -18.30
N LYS A 130 -10.98 1.50 -18.85
CA LYS A 130 -10.32 2.72 -18.36
C LYS A 130 -11.32 3.55 -17.57
N PHE A 131 -10.86 4.09 -16.47
CA PHE A 131 -11.66 4.94 -15.58
C PHE A 131 -11.08 6.34 -15.54
N THR A 132 -11.93 7.29 -15.21
CA THR A 132 -11.50 8.62 -14.81
C THR A 132 -11.85 8.78 -13.35
N PHE A 133 -10.87 9.01 -12.51
CA PHE A 133 -11.11 9.30 -11.11
C PHE A 133 -11.60 10.74 -10.96
N PRO A 134 -12.49 11.01 -9.98
CA PRO A 134 -12.82 12.38 -9.58
C PRO A 134 -11.54 13.15 -9.23
N ALA A 135 -11.54 14.45 -9.49
CA ALA A 135 -10.48 15.33 -9.00
C ALA A 135 -10.49 15.32 -7.46
N GLY A 136 -9.32 15.32 -6.85
CA GLY A 136 -9.20 15.34 -5.39
C GLY A 136 -8.12 14.40 -4.88
N MET A 137 -7.84 14.50 -3.57
CA MET A 137 -6.86 13.64 -2.92
C MET A 137 -7.35 12.18 -2.87
N HIS A 138 -6.42 11.25 -2.87
CA HIS A 138 -6.67 9.81 -2.84
C HIS A 138 -7.67 9.34 -3.91
N PHE A 139 -7.56 9.92 -5.14
CA PHE A 139 -8.44 9.59 -6.27
C PHE A 139 -9.94 9.83 -5.99
N GLY A 140 -10.25 10.87 -5.21
CA GLY A 140 -11.62 11.19 -4.75
C GLY A 140 -12.10 10.35 -3.55
N GLY A 141 -11.26 9.51 -2.98
CA GLY A 141 -11.61 8.66 -1.83
C GLY A 141 -11.97 9.44 -0.59
N ASP A 142 -11.34 10.58 -0.34
CA ASP A 142 -11.62 11.42 0.83
C ASP A 142 -13.05 11.99 0.79
N GLU A 143 -13.50 12.43 -0.39
CA GLU A 143 -14.86 12.88 -0.58
C GLU A 143 -15.88 11.75 -0.37
N GLN A 144 -15.59 10.57 -0.95
CA GLN A 144 -16.45 9.40 -0.79
C GLN A 144 -16.54 8.94 0.66
N LEU A 145 -15.46 9.01 1.42
CA LEU A 145 -15.44 8.71 2.85
C LEU A 145 -16.32 9.69 3.63
N ALA A 146 -16.23 10.99 3.32
CA ALA A 146 -17.08 12.01 3.97
C ALA A 146 -18.56 11.80 3.64
N LEU A 147 -18.90 11.50 2.39
CA LEU A 147 -20.27 11.21 1.97
C LEU A 147 -20.81 9.92 2.62
N ASP A 148 -19.99 8.89 2.73
CA ASP A 148 -20.36 7.65 3.42
C ASP A 148 -20.64 7.89 4.91
N PHE A 149 -19.83 8.71 5.57
CA PHE A 149 -20.04 9.10 6.95
C PHE A 149 -21.37 9.84 7.14
N LEU A 150 -21.70 10.81 6.27
CA LEU A 150 -22.99 11.50 6.31
C LEU A 150 -24.15 10.55 6.10
N ARG A 151 -24.04 9.62 5.17
CA ARG A 151 -25.06 8.58 4.93
C ARG A 151 -25.29 7.70 6.17
N VAL A 152 -24.22 7.34 6.89
CA VAL A 152 -24.34 6.57 8.14
C VAL A 152 -25.02 7.38 9.23
N LEU A 153 -24.76 8.69 9.33
CA LEU A 153 -25.48 9.58 10.26
C LEU A 153 -26.98 9.65 9.98
N ASP A 154 -27.37 9.54 8.71
CA ASP A 154 -28.76 9.48 8.28
C ASP A 154 -29.39 8.07 8.42
N GLY A 155 -28.71 7.13 9.07
CA GLY A 155 -29.18 5.78 9.34
C GLY A 155 -28.88 4.74 8.25
N GLY A 156 -28.03 5.07 7.27
CA GLY A 156 -27.54 4.13 6.27
C GLY A 156 -26.43 3.21 6.81
N GLU A 157 -26.15 2.14 6.07
CA GLU A 157 -25.06 1.23 6.39
C GLU A 157 -23.72 1.75 5.86
N ALA A 158 -22.63 1.58 6.61
CA ALA A 158 -21.29 1.92 6.16
C ALA A 158 -20.83 1.03 4.99
N GLN A 159 -20.19 1.60 3.98
CA GLN A 159 -19.58 0.83 2.88
C GLN A 159 -18.38 0.01 3.36
N SER A 160 -17.65 0.52 4.35
CA SER A 160 -16.54 -0.19 4.99
C SER A 160 -16.77 -0.13 6.50
N ASP A 161 -17.15 -1.24 7.08
CA ASP A 161 -17.48 -1.35 8.49
C ASP A 161 -16.23 -1.51 9.37
N LEU A 162 -16.43 -1.44 10.68
CA LEU A 162 -15.39 -1.65 11.67
C LEU A 162 -14.75 -3.04 11.55
N ALA A 163 -15.54 -4.06 11.19
CA ALA A 163 -15.03 -5.42 11.04
C ALA A 163 -13.99 -5.51 9.92
N ALA A 164 -14.20 -4.83 8.80
CA ALA A 164 -13.21 -4.74 7.72
C ALA A 164 -11.91 -4.05 8.19
N GLY A 165 -12.04 -3.00 8.99
CA GLY A 165 -10.91 -2.30 9.61
C GLY A 165 -10.12 -3.20 10.56
N LEU A 166 -10.81 -3.99 11.40
CA LEU A 166 -10.19 -4.94 12.33
C LEU A 166 -9.45 -6.06 11.59
N VAL A 167 -10.03 -6.61 10.51
CA VAL A 167 -9.36 -7.62 9.66
C VAL A 167 -8.07 -7.07 9.07
N SER A 168 -8.09 -5.83 8.57
CA SER A 168 -6.89 -5.17 8.03
C SER A 168 -5.82 -4.99 9.12
N ALA A 169 -6.18 -4.45 10.27
CA ALA A 169 -5.27 -4.22 11.38
C ALA A 169 -4.65 -5.53 11.90
N ALA A 170 -5.47 -6.57 12.14
CA ALA A 170 -5.01 -7.88 12.59
C ALA A 170 -4.04 -8.51 11.58
N SER A 171 -4.33 -8.39 10.28
CA SER A 171 -3.44 -8.88 9.22
C SER A 171 -2.08 -8.16 9.23
N CYS A 172 -2.07 -6.83 9.43
CA CYS A 172 -0.83 -6.05 9.53
C CYS A 172 -0.02 -6.45 10.78
N LEU A 173 -0.68 -6.64 11.93
CA LEU A 173 -0.01 -7.07 13.17
C LEU A 173 0.58 -8.48 13.03
N ALA A 174 -0.16 -9.41 12.43
CA ALA A 174 0.34 -10.75 12.14
C ALA A 174 1.53 -10.74 11.17
N ALA A 175 1.48 -9.90 10.12
CA ALA A 175 2.60 -9.74 9.21
C ALA A 175 3.85 -9.19 9.91
N ARG A 176 3.69 -8.21 10.80
CA ARG A 176 4.78 -7.67 11.61
C ARG A 176 5.39 -8.76 12.50
N GLN A 177 4.55 -9.46 13.26
CA GLN A 177 5.00 -10.56 14.12
C GLN A 177 5.72 -11.64 13.31
N ALA A 178 5.16 -12.04 12.17
CA ALA A 178 5.77 -13.03 11.28
C ALA A 178 7.16 -12.59 10.78
N ALA A 179 7.33 -11.31 10.47
CA ALA A 179 8.62 -10.77 10.05
C ALA A 179 9.67 -10.78 11.17
N GLU A 180 9.25 -10.48 12.41
CA GLU A 180 10.09 -10.49 13.61
C GLU A 180 10.48 -11.92 13.99
N GLU A 181 9.55 -12.88 13.94
CA GLU A 181 9.76 -14.27 14.35
C GLU A 181 10.30 -15.17 13.23
N GLY A 182 10.23 -14.74 11.97
CA GLY A 182 10.70 -15.51 10.82
C GLY A 182 9.92 -16.79 10.52
N ARG A 183 8.64 -16.84 10.90
CA ARG A 183 7.75 -18.00 10.74
C ARG A 183 6.33 -17.58 10.36
N PHE A 184 5.51 -18.55 9.95
CA PHE A 184 4.07 -18.31 9.84
C PHE A 184 3.47 -18.12 11.24
N VAL A 185 2.59 -17.11 11.34
CA VAL A 185 1.80 -16.82 12.54
C VAL A 185 0.31 -16.80 12.21
N PRO A 186 -0.57 -17.17 13.15
CA PRO A 186 -2.02 -17.01 12.95
C PRO A 186 -2.39 -15.53 12.87
N VAL A 187 -3.50 -15.25 12.17
CA VAL A 187 -4.16 -13.93 12.21
C VAL A 187 -5.30 -14.02 13.21
N GLU A 188 -5.19 -13.30 14.31
CA GLU A 188 -6.16 -13.28 15.40
C GLU A 188 -7.06 -12.05 15.27
N TYR A 189 -8.41 -12.25 15.34
CA TYR A 189 -9.44 -11.23 15.18
C TYR A 189 -10.18 -10.93 16.48
#